data_95d45ef8421356ad04c0fa475b28d28d
#
_entry.id   95d45ef8421356ad04c0fa475b28d28d
#
_cell.length_a   1.000
_cell.length_b   1.000
_cell.length_c   1.000
_cell.angle_alpha   90.00
_cell.angle_beta   90.00
_cell.angle_gamma   90.00
#
_symmetry.space_group_name_H-M   'P 1'
#
loop_
_entity.id
_entity.type
_entity.pdbx_description
1 polymer ?
#
loop_
_entity_poly.entity_id
_entity_poly.type
_entity_poly.pdbx_seq_one_letter_code
_entity_poly.pdbx_strand_id
1 'polypeptide(L)'
;MIESLHIEDLGVIEQADLLLSPGLTALTGETGAGKTMVLTSLGLLLGQRAEATIVRTGAERALVEGSFAIDPASRAAARVGQAGGELDDDLLLASRTVPATGRSRAHLGGRAVPSSVLTEVGSQLVSVHGQADQLRLRSGAAQRAALDSLGGGEHAALCRRYAEAYRARREAAEALDRWRDGTQARQEESDRLRGWLEALETVDPSPGEDRELTVEAERLDHAEDRRLAAGTARTALVGQ
;
A
#
# COMPACT_ATOMS: atom_id res chain seq x y z
N MET A 1 -4.61 27.52 5.48
CA MET A 1 -5.91 28.10 5.88
C MET A 1 -6.91 27.80 4.77
N ILE A 2 -8.19 27.53 5.08
CA ILE A 2 -9.23 27.42 4.04
C ILE A 2 -9.63 28.82 3.57
N GLU A 3 -9.71 29.02 2.26
CA GLU A 3 -10.05 30.31 1.64
C GLU A 3 -11.42 30.29 0.98
N SER A 4 -11.76 29.17 0.34
CA SER A 4 -13.08 29.02 -0.27
C SER A 4 -13.62 27.61 -0.10
N LEU A 5 -14.94 27.52 -0.13
CA LEU A 5 -15.66 26.25 -0.13
C LEU A 5 -16.85 26.38 -1.09
N HIS A 6 -16.87 25.53 -2.10
CA HIS A 6 -17.95 25.40 -3.05
C HIS A 6 -18.68 24.07 -2.82
N ILE A 7 -19.99 24.11 -2.82
CA ILE A 7 -20.85 22.95 -2.55
C ILE A 7 -21.95 22.92 -3.61
N GLU A 8 -22.12 21.76 -4.26
CA GLU A 8 -23.23 21.50 -5.17
C GLU A 8 -23.96 20.22 -4.76
N ASP A 9 -25.28 20.24 -4.78
CA ASP A 9 -26.19 19.13 -4.62
C ASP A 9 -25.92 18.25 -3.37
N LEU A 10 -25.58 18.88 -2.25
CA LEU A 10 -25.29 18.19 -1.00
C LEU A 10 -26.47 18.36 0.01
N GLY A 11 -27.20 17.30 0.24
CA GLY A 11 -28.32 17.27 1.17
C GLY A 11 -29.39 18.31 0.82
N VAL A 12 -29.56 19.33 1.65
CA VAL A 12 -30.52 20.43 1.41
C VAL A 12 -29.91 21.56 0.58
N ILE A 13 -28.60 21.58 0.38
CA ILE A 13 -27.91 22.61 -0.40
C ILE A 13 -27.95 22.22 -1.88
N GLU A 14 -28.49 23.10 -2.71
CA GLU A 14 -28.41 23.01 -4.16
C GLU A 14 -27.06 23.56 -4.64
N GLN A 15 -26.77 24.79 -4.25
CA GLN A 15 -25.48 25.42 -4.50
C GLN A 15 -25.16 26.41 -3.37
N ALA A 16 -23.90 26.43 -2.95
CA ALA A 16 -23.38 27.39 -1.98
C ALA A 16 -21.90 27.69 -2.25
N ASP A 17 -21.55 28.96 -2.25
CA ASP A 17 -20.19 29.46 -2.34
C ASP A 17 -19.87 30.24 -1.06
N LEU A 18 -18.86 29.80 -0.33
CA LEU A 18 -18.38 30.45 0.89
C LEU A 18 -16.95 30.94 0.68
N LEU A 19 -16.75 32.24 0.80
CA LEU A 19 -15.42 32.85 0.88
C LEU A 19 -15.08 33.06 2.35
N LEU A 20 -13.96 32.56 2.78
CA LEU A 20 -13.52 32.57 4.18
C LEU A 20 -12.32 33.51 4.30
N SER A 21 -12.40 34.46 5.22
CA SER A 21 -11.31 35.40 5.51
C SER A 21 -10.47 34.93 6.70
N PRO A 22 -9.22 35.39 6.83
CA PRO A 22 -8.41 35.16 8.02
C PRO A 22 -9.14 35.63 9.29
N GLY A 23 -9.03 34.87 10.37
CA GLY A 23 -9.64 35.15 11.65
C GLY A 23 -10.88 34.32 11.93
N LEU A 24 -11.88 34.90 12.56
CA LEU A 24 -13.12 34.23 12.97
C LEU A 24 -14.22 34.46 11.93
N THR A 25 -14.73 33.38 11.37
CA THR A 25 -15.95 33.41 10.54
C THR A 25 -17.08 32.69 11.29
N ALA A 26 -18.20 33.35 11.49
CA ALA A 26 -19.37 32.77 12.12
C ALA A 26 -20.46 32.44 11.10
N LEU A 27 -20.85 31.14 11.02
CA LEU A 27 -21.95 30.69 10.20
C LEU A 27 -23.21 30.58 11.05
N THR A 28 -24.18 31.49 10.83
CA THR A 28 -25.45 31.54 11.57
C THR A 28 -26.62 31.16 10.67
N GLY A 29 -27.75 30.80 11.27
CA GLY A 29 -28.95 30.46 10.53
C GLY A 29 -29.88 29.55 11.35
N GLU A 30 -31.09 29.33 10.87
CA GLU A 30 -32.06 28.44 11.50
C GLU A 30 -31.67 26.98 11.49
N THR A 31 -32.30 26.17 12.35
CA THR A 31 -32.08 24.71 12.35
C THR A 31 -32.62 24.11 11.05
N GLY A 32 -31.79 23.32 10.35
CA GLY A 32 -32.15 22.77 9.05
C GLY A 32 -31.71 23.59 7.83
N ALA A 33 -31.23 24.85 8.01
CA ALA A 33 -30.77 25.72 6.91
C ALA A 33 -29.44 25.33 6.25
N GLY A 34 -28.97 24.12 6.45
CA GLY A 34 -27.74 23.64 5.77
C GLY A 34 -26.43 23.80 6.55
N LYS A 35 -26.43 24.38 7.78
CA LYS A 35 -25.19 24.50 8.58
C LYS A 35 -24.45 23.19 8.78
N THR A 36 -25.19 22.13 9.09
CA THR A 36 -24.60 20.77 9.22
C THR A 36 -24.05 20.27 7.91
N MET A 37 -24.64 20.64 6.77
CA MET A 37 -24.14 20.23 5.44
C MET A 37 -22.82 20.92 5.11
N VAL A 38 -22.58 22.15 5.57
CA VAL A 38 -21.28 22.82 5.44
C VAL A 38 -20.21 22.09 6.25
N LEU A 39 -20.52 21.63 7.47
CA LEU A 39 -19.59 20.78 8.23
C LEU A 39 -19.35 19.41 7.55
N THR A 40 -20.42 18.82 7.01
CA THR A 40 -20.32 17.57 6.24
C THR A 40 -19.45 17.75 5.01
N SER A 41 -19.60 18.85 4.27
CA SER A 41 -18.77 19.14 3.08
C SER A 41 -17.29 19.26 3.45
N LEU A 42 -16.96 19.97 4.53
CA LEU A 42 -15.60 19.98 5.05
C LEU A 42 -15.10 18.59 5.43
N GLY A 43 -15.92 17.78 6.11
CA GLY A 43 -15.60 16.41 6.44
C GLY A 43 -15.28 15.56 5.20
N LEU A 44 -16.02 15.75 4.10
CA LEU A 44 -15.75 15.08 2.83
C LEU A 44 -14.41 15.48 2.22
N LEU A 45 -14.06 16.77 2.24
CA LEU A 45 -12.74 17.26 1.81
C LEU A 45 -11.60 16.79 2.72
N LEU A 46 -11.89 16.48 3.98
CA LEU A 46 -10.93 15.90 4.92
C LEU A 46 -10.88 14.37 4.87
N GLY A 47 -11.52 13.75 3.86
CA GLY A 47 -11.45 12.31 3.62
C GLY A 47 -12.42 11.46 4.41
N GLN A 48 -13.43 12.05 5.06
CA GLN A 48 -14.48 11.27 5.71
C GLN A 48 -15.23 10.37 4.72
N ARG A 49 -15.80 9.30 5.24
CA ARG A 49 -16.56 8.36 4.42
C ARG A 49 -17.76 9.06 3.78
N ALA A 50 -17.87 8.95 2.47
CA ALA A 50 -18.99 9.47 1.72
C ALA A 50 -20.06 8.38 1.56
N GLU A 51 -21.29 8.71 1.90
CA GLU A 51 -22.47 7.86 1.69
C GLU A 51 -23.33 8.50 0.60
N ALA A 52 -23.94 7.67 -0.28
CA ALA A 52 -24.78 8.17 -1.36
C ALA A 52 -26.01 8.93 -0.85
N THR A 53 -26.42 8.67 0.39
CA THR A 53 -27.56 9.34 1.06
C THR A 53 -27.37 10.84 1.28
N ILE A 54 -26.13 11.34 1.18
CA ILE A 54 -25.84 12.78 1.29
C ILE A 54 -26.09 13.55 -0.01
N VAL A 55 -26.26 12.86 -1.13
CA VAL A 55 -26.59 13.49 -2.43
C VAL A 55 -28.01 14.02 -2.36
N ARG A 56 -28.21 15.25 -2.86
CA ARG A 56 -29.52 15.88 -2.93
C ARG A 56 -30.50 14.99 -3.70
N THR A 57 -31.73 14.90 -3.20
CA THR A 57 -32.78 14.13 -3.87
C THR A 57 -33.05 14.66 -5.27
N GLY A 58 -32.92 13.80 -6.27
CA GLY A 58 -33.07 14.14 -7.68
C GLY A 58 -31.78 14.53 -8.41
N ALA A 59 -30.66 14.71 -7.67
CA ALA A 59 -29.36 14.94 -8.26
C ALA A 59 -28.60 13.63 -8.55
N GLU A 60 -27.77 13.63 -9.58
CA GLU A 60 -26.92 12.49 -9.94
C GLU A 60 -25.68 12.36 -9.05
N ARG A 61 -25.19 13.48 -8.54
CA ARG A 61 -23.97 13.56 -7.73
C ARG A 61 -23.98 14.80 -6.84
N ALA A 62 -23.25 14.75 -5.73
CA ALA A 62 -22.84 15.92 -4.98
C ALA A 62 -21.38 16.24 -5.29
N LEU A 63 -21.04 17.53 -5.37
CA LEU A 63 -19.67 18.02 -5.53
C LEU A 63 -19.34 18.95 -4.36
N VAL A 64 -18.15 18.77 -3.82
CA VAL A 64 -17.57 19.70 -2.86
C VAL A 64 -16.16 20.04 -3.31
N GLU A 65 -15.85 21.33 -3.39
CA GLU A 65 -14.52 21.82 -3.69
C GLU A 65 -14.08 22.83 -2.64
N GLY A 66 -12.79 22.84 -2.35
CA GLY A 66 -12.22 23.80 -1.39
C GLY A 66 -10.81 24.20 -1.80
N SER A 67 -10.48 25.48 -1.58
CA SER A 67 -9.14 26.00 -1.70
C SER A 67 -8.51 26.24 -0.34
N PHE A 68 -7.24 25.81 -0.20
CA PHE A 68 -6.49 25.89 1.05
C PHE A 68 -5.16 26.56 0.79
N ALA A 69 -4.91 27.73 1.40
CA ALA A 69 -3.58 28.30 1.44
C ALA A 69 -2.68 27.43 2.35
N ILE A 70 -1.59 26.91 1.79
CA ILE A 70 -0.65 26.05 2.48
C ILE A 70 0.77 26.52 2.23
N ASP A 71 1.66 26.31 3.20
CA ASP A 71 3.09 26.53 3.03
C ASP A 71 3.66 25.43 2.12
N PRO A 72 4.33 25.79 0.99
CA PRO A 72 4.98 24.84 0.10
C PRO A 72 6.03 23.95 0.77
N ALA A 73 6.64 24.43 1.87
CA ALA A 73 7.59 23.66 2.67
C ALA A 73 6.91 22.70 3.68
N SER A 74 5.58 22.72 3.77
CA SER A 74 4.82 21.89 4.72
C SER A 74 4.83 20.41 4.34
N ARG A 75 4.57 19.56 5.34
CA ARG A 75 4.37 18.11 5.10
C ARG A 75 3.16 17.83 4.22
N ALA A 76 2.12 18.67 4.31
CA ALA A 76 0.94 18.57 3.46
C ALA A 76 1.30 18.77 1.99
N ALA A 77 2.05 19.84 1.66
CA ALA A 77 2.53 20.10 0.32
C ALA A 77 3.41 18.97 -0.22
N ALA A 78 4.37 18.50 0.57
CA ALA A 78 5.21 17.36 0.21
C ALA A 78 4.39 16.09 -0.08
N ARG A 79 3.33 15.84 0.70
CA ARG A 79 2.45 14.67 0.51
C ARG A 79 1.58 14.79 -0.74
N VAL A 80 1.12 16.00 -1.07
CA VAL A 80 0.41 16.30 -2.33
C VAL A 80 1.32 16.04 -3.53
N GLY A 81 2.56 16.55 -3.52
CA GLY A 81 3.55 16.31 -4.57
C GLY A 81 3.87 14.82 -4.77
N GLN A 82 4.01 14.05 -3.69
CA GLN A 82 4.19 12.58 -3.77
C GLN A 82 2.99 11.87 -4.42
N ALA A 83 1.79 12.42 -4.30
CA ALA A 83 0.59 11.92 -4.97
C ALA A 83 0.44 12.42 -6.41
N GLY A 84 1.38 13.22 -6.91
CA GLY A 84 1.38 13.81 -8.25
C GLY A 84 0.48 15.03 -8.41
N GLY A 85 -0.02 15.61 -7.31
CA GLY A 85 -0.75 16.86 -7.30
C GLY A 85 0.19 18.07 -7.29
N GLU A 86 -0.31 19.21 -7.71
CA GLU A 86 0.43 20.47 -7.77
C GLU A 86 -0.30 21.55 -6.95
N LEU A 87 0.45 22.56 -6.51
CA LEU A 87 -0.08 23.77 -5.90
C LEU A 87 -0.16 24.85 -6.96
N ASP A 88 -1.18 25.69 -6.87
CA ASP A 88 -1.36 26.87 -7.69
C ASP A 88 -1.17 28.10 -6.79
N ASP A 89 -0.05 28.82 -6.94
CA ASP A 89 0.32 29.98 -6.11
C ASP A 89 0.11 29.74 -4.59
N ASP A 90 0.68 28.69 -4.06
CA ASP A 90 0.53 28.25 -2.66
C ASP A 90 -0.89 27.81 -2.25
N LEU A 91 -1.80 27.71 -3.23
CA LEU A 91 -3.15 27.18 -3.02
C LEU A 91 -3.22 25.70 -3.37
N LEU A 92 -3.77 24.92 -2.47
CA LEU A 92 -4.15 23.54 -2.73
C LEU A 92 -5.65 23.49 -3.06
N LEU A 93 -5.97 23.05 -4.24
CA LEU A 93 -7.34 22.71 -4.62
C LEU A 93 -7.65 21.26 -4.21
N ALA A 94 -8.68 21.09 -3.44
CA ALA A 94 -9.20 19.77 -3.06
C ALA A 94 -10.64 19.63 -3.52
N SER A 95 -11.00 18.50 -4.12
CA SER A 95 -12.40 18.25 -4.48
C SER A 95 -12.83 16.82 -4.14
N ARG A 96 -14.12 16.69 -3.87
CA ARG A 96 -14.78 15.42 -3.61
C ARG A 96 -16.09 15.33 -4.38
N THR A 97 -16.19 14.33 -5.23
CA THR A 97 -17.44 14.00 -5.94
C THR A 97 -18.04 12.74 -5.35
N VAL A 98 -19.30 12.80 -4.96
CA VAL A 98 -20.06 11.68 -4.42
C VAL A 98 -21.22 11.42 -5.36
N PRO A 99 -21.20 10.36 -6.17
CA PRO A 99 -22.33 10.01 -7.04
C PRO A 99 -23.47 9.38 -6.22
N ALA A 100 -24.71 9.54 -6.67
CA ALA A 100 -25.87 8.86 -6.09
C ALA A 100 -25.74 7.34 -6.19
N THR A 101 -25.01 6.83 -7.18
CA THR A 101 -24.68 5.41 -7.37
C THR A 101 -23.22 5.24 -7.72
N GLY A 102 -22.52 4.32 -7.05
CA GLY A 102 -21.11 4.03 -7.33
C GLY A 102 -20.16 4.52 -6.26
N ARG A 103 -18.88 4.73 -6.65
CA ARG A 103 -17.80 5.10 -5.73
C ARG A 103 -17.50 6.59 -5.80
N SER A 104 -17.32 7.22 -4.64
CA SER A 104 -16.86 8.60 -4.58
C SER A 104 -15.42 8.74 -5.11
N ARG A 105 -15.13 9.94 -5.66
CA ARG A 105 -13.81 10.30 -6.20
C ARG A 105 -13.28 11.50 -5.44
N ALA A 106 -11.97 11.55 -5.26
CA ALA A 106 -11.28 12.65 -4.61
C ALA A 106 -10.16 13.15 -5.51
N HIS A 107 -9.93 14.46 -5.53
CA HIS A 107 -8.80 15.08 -6.22
C HIS A 107 -8.07 16.02 -5.27
N LEU A 108 -6.75 16.09 -5.42
CA LEU A 108 -5.86 17.05 -4.75
C LEU A 108 -4.89 17.61 -5.77
N GLY A 109 -4.83 18.95 -5.87
CA GLY A 109 -3.94 19.62 -6.80
C GLY A 109 -4.11 19.12 -8.24
N GLY A 110 -5.35 18.97 -8.72
CA GLY A 110 -5.69 18.51 -10.06
C GLY A 110 -5.54 17.00 -10.31
N ARG A 111 -5.09 16.19 -9.34
CA ARG A 111 -4.89 14.75 -9.50
C ARG A 111 -5.91 13.93 -8.71
N ALA A 112 -6.42 12.87 -9.33
CA ALA A 112 -7.25 11.90 -8.64
C ALA A 112 -6.42 11.14 -7.61
N VAL A 113 -6.91 11.09 -6.36
CA VAL A 113 -6.20 10.45 -5.25
C VAL A 113 -7.11 9.47 -4.49
N PRO A 114 -6.55 8.44 -3.83
CA PRO A 114 -7.30 7.64 -2.86
C PRO A 114 -7.79 8.49 -1.69
N SER A 115 -8.92 8.12 -1.10
CA SER A 115 -9.46 8.82 0.09
C SER A 115 -8.51 8.83 1.29
N SER A 116 -7.63 7.83 1.40
CA SER A 116 -6.59 7.79 2.44
C SER A 116 -5.60 8.97 2.32
N VAL A 117 -5.19 9.31 1.09
CA VAL A 117 -4.31 10.47 0.85
C VAL A 117 -5.03 11.77 1.20
N LEU A 118 -6.32 11.89 0.84
CA LEU A 118 -7.14 13.03 1.23
C LEU A 118 -7.24 13.16 2.76
N THR A 119 -7.39 12.04 3.49
CA THR A 119 -7.40 12.02 4.96
C THR A 119 -6.05 12.44 5.55
N GLU A 120 -4.95 11.93 5.01
CA GLU A 120 -3.60 12.27 5.46
C GLU A 120 -3.31 13.77 5.30
N VAL A 121 -3.60 14.34 4.14
CA VAL A 121 -3.42 15.77 3.85
C VAL A 121 -4.41 16.60 4.64
N GLY A 122 -5.70 16.28 4.60
CA GLY A 122 -6.78 16.99 5.27
C GLY A 122 -6.57 17.13 6.78
N SER A 123 -6.03 16.08 7.43
CA SER A 123 -5.71 16.10 8.87
C SER A 123 -4.63 17.12 9.24
N GLN A 124 -3.83 17.57 8.29
CA GLN A 124 -2.79 18.58 8.48
C GLN A 124 -3.30 20.01 8.16
N LEU A 125 -4.37 20.11 7.33
CA LEU A 125 -4.91 21.40 6.89
C LEU A 125 -5.92 21.98 7.87
N VAL A 126 -6.86 21.18 8.35
CA VAL A 126 -8.00 21.63 9.15
C VAL A 126 -8.23 20.71 10.33
N SER A 127 -8.53 21.31 11.48
CA SER A 127 -9.01 20.61 12.65
C SER A 127 -10.49 20.92 12.83
N VAL A 128 -11.35 19.93 12.67
CA VAL A 128 -12.79 20.07 12.97
C VAL A 128 -13.01 19.67 14.43
N HIS A 129 -13.62 20.55 15.21
CA HIS A 129 -14.01 20.31 16.59
C HIS A 129 -15.53 20.24 16.69
N GLY A 130 -16.09 19.06 16.75
CA GLY A 130 -17.52 18.81 16.93
C GLY A 130 -17.79 17.91 18.13
N GLN A 131 -19.05 17.70 18.47
CA GLN A 131 -19.44 16.82 19.60
C GLN A 131 -18.96 15.36 19.43
N ALA A 132 -18.60 14.95 18.20
CA ALA A 132 -18.10 13.60 17.88
C ALA A 132 -16.55 13.50 17.76
N ASP A 133 -15.82 14.63 17.73
CA ASP A 133 -14.42 14.67 17.29
C ASP A 133 -13.37 14.70 18.42
N GLN A 134 -13.66 14.13 19.57
CA GLN A 134 -12.60 13.78 20.55
C GLN A 134 -11.64 12.68 20.00
N LEU A 135 -11.71 12.38 18.70
CA LEU A 135 -10.97 11.27 18.06
C LEU A 135 -9.46 11.52 17.93
N ARG A 136 -9.02 12.76 17.84
CA ARG A 136 -7.59 13.08 17.62
C ARG A 136 -6.66 12.66 18.78
N LEU A 137 -7.14 12.67 20.02
CA LEU A 137 -6.36 12.27 21.19
C LEU A 137 -6.73 10.87 21.72
N ARG A 138 -7.53 10.10 21.01
CA ARG A 138 -7.90 8.74 21.42
C ARG A 138 -6.79 7.70 21.24
N SER A 139 -5.88 7.91 20.32
CA SER A 139 -4.75 6.99 20.15
C SER A 139 -3.56 7.43 21.00
N GLY A 140 -2.90 6.50 21.69
CA GLY A 140 -1.67 6.78 22.44
C GLY A 140 -0.56 7.37 21.56
N ALA A 141 -0.56 7.08 20.26
CA ALA A 141 0.36 7.68 19.29
C ALA A 141 0.09 9.17 19.08
N ALA A 142 -1.19 9.58 18.95
CA ALA A 142 -1.56 10.98 18.79
C ALA A 142 -1.31 11.78 20.08
N GLN A 143 -1.59 11.19 21.26
CA GLN A 143 -1.28 11.79 22.55
C GLN A 143 0.22 12.05 22.70
N ARG A 144 1.05 11.07 22.34
CA ARG A 144 2.51 11.20 22.36
C ARG A 144 2.99 12.27 21.38
N ALA A 145 2.48 12.27 20.13
CA ALA A 145 2.85 13.26 19.14
C ALA A 145 2.49 14.68 19.58
N ALA A 146 1.33 14.86 20.22
CA ALA A 146 0.93 16.14 20.80
C ALA A 146 1.86 16.58 21.94
N LEU A 147 2.24 15.67 22.84
CA LEU A 147 3.20 15.94 23.90
C LEU A 147 4.59 16.26 23.33
N ASP A 148 5.06 15.47 22.36
CA ASP A 148 6.35 15.68 21.72
C ASP A 148 6.43 17.03 20.99
N SER A 149 5.32 17.54 20.46
CA SER A 149 5.27 18.86 19.79
C SER A 149 5.54 20.04 20.74
N LEU A 150 5.33 19.85 22.04
CA LEU A 150 5.58 20.88 23.06
C LEU A 150 7.07 20.96 23.45
N GLY A 151 7.87 19.96 23.11
CA GLY A 151 9.27 19.86 23.51
C GLY A 151 10.24 20.75 22.73
N GLY A 152 9.77 21.48 21.72
CA GLY A 152 10.60 22.38 20.91
C GLY A 152 11.56 21.69 19.96
N GLY A 153 12.46 22.48 19.36
CA GLY A 153 13.33 22.02 18.27
C GLY A 153 14.37 20.97 18.70
N GLU A 154 14.95 21.10 19.88
CA GLU A 154 15.94 20.14 20.41
C GLU A 154 15.29 18.78 20.67
N HIS A 155 14.12 18.76 21.29
CA HIS A 155 13.36 17.52 21.51
C HIS A 155 12.97 16.86 20.18
N ALA A 156 12.50 17.63 19.21
CA ALA A 156 12.17 17.12 17.88
C ALA A 156 13.40 16.50 17.18
N ALA A 157 14.59 17.09 17.35
CA ALA A 157 15.84 16.54 16.83
C ALA A 157 16.20 15.21 17.51
N LEU A 158 16.02 15.13 18.84
CA LEU A 158 16.26 13.92 19.61
C LEU A 158 15.29 12.80 19.20
N CYS A 159 14.01 13.10 19.02
CA CYS A 159 13.00 12.15 18.53
C CYS A 159 13.34 11.59 17.15
N ARG A 160 13.82 12.44 16.23
CA ARG A 160 14.30 11.98 14.91
C ARG A 160 15.46 11.01 15.03
N ARG A 161 16.50 11.38 15.79
CA ARG A 161 17.68 10.52 16.01
C ARG A 161 17.31 9.19 16.63
N TYR A 162 16.40 9.20 17.61
CA TYR A 162 15.87 7.98 18.21
C TYR A 162 15.15 7.10 17.19
N ALA A 163 14.27 7.69 16.36
CA ALA A 163 13.52 6.97 15.34
C ALA A 163 14.44 6.32 14.29
N GLU A 164 15.50 7.01 13.89
CA GLU A 164 16.53 6.50 12.99
C GLU A 164 17.29 5.31 13.59
N ALA A 165 17.77 5.47 14.84
CA ALA A 165 18.50 4.41 15.55
C ALA A 165 17.60 3.19 15.82
N TYR A 166 16.33 3.41 16.16
CA TYR A 166 15.36 2.33 16.38
C TYR A 166 15.09 1.57 15.09
N ARG A 167 14.95 2.26 13.95
CA ARG A 167 14.76 1.64 12.63
C ARG A 167 15.98 0.80 12.25
N ALA A 168 17.17 1.34 12.37
CA ALA A 168 18.41 0.62 12.08
C ALA A 168 18.57 -0.64 12.95
N ARG A 169 18.26 -0.54 14.24
CA ARG A 169 18.25 -1.69 15.15
C ARG A 169 17.26 -2.76 14.69
N ARG A 170 16.04 -2.34 14.32
CA ARG A 170 14.99 -3.27 13.86
C ARG A 170 15.40 -3.99 12.58
N GLU A 171 15.92 -3.27 11.61
CA GLU A 171 16.42 -3.84 10.35
C GLU A 171 17.56 -4.84 10.59
N ALA A 172 18.51 -4.50 11.48
CA ALA A 172 19.59 -5.40 11.88
C ALA A 172 19.07 -6.66 12.60
N ALA A 173 18.08 -6.52 13.48
CA ALA A 173 17.46 -7.67 14.16
C ALA A 173 16.75 -8.61 13.17
N GLU A 174 15.96 -8.04 12.26
CA GLU A 174 15.26 -8.81 11.22
C GLU A 174 16.26 -9.50 10.25
N ALA A 175 17.39 -8.85 9.94
CA ALA A 175 18.46 -9.45 9.13
C ALA A 175 19.13 -10.62 9.87
N LEU A 176 19.39 -10.47 11.17
CA LEU A 176 19.96 -11.52 12.00
C LEU A 176 19.03 -12.75 12.09
N ASP A 177 17.74 -12.52 12.28
CA ASP A 177 16.76 -13.60 12.35
C ASP A 177 16.68 -14.34 10.99
N ARG A 178 16.61 -13.65 9.87
CA ARG A 178 16.68 -14.27 8.54
C ARG A 178 17.97 -15.07 8.33
N TRP A 179 19.11 -14.57 8.84
CA TRP A 179 20.37 -15.30 8.76
C TRP A 179 20.36 -16.58 9.61
N ARG A 180 19.79 -16.54 10.81
CA ARG A 180 19.64 -17.70 11.69
C ARG A 180 18.72 -18.75 11.10
N ASP A 181 17.55 -18.32 10.62
CA ASP A 181 16.56 -19.24 10.00
C ASP A 181 17.15 -19.92 8.75
N GLY A 182 17.96 -19.20 7.96
CA GLY A 182 18.64 -19.77 6.80
C GLY A 182 19.82 -20.70 7.13
N THR A 183 20.27 -20.78 8.37
CA THR A 183 21.44 -21.60 8.73
C THR A 183 21.16 -23.09 8.61
N GLN A 184 20.00 -23.54 9.05
CA GLN A 184 19.58 -24.94 8.96
C GLN A 184 19.47 -25.40 7.50
N ALA A 185 18.79 -24.62 6.67
CA ALA A 185 18.67 -24.94 5.23
C ALA A 185 20.03 -25.03 4.52
N ARG A 186 20.98 -24.13 4.88
CA ARG A 186 22.35 -24.19 4.35
C ARG A 186 23.11 -25.43 4.83
N GLN A 187 22.89 -25.86 6.06
CA GLN A 187 23.50 -27.09 6.60
C GLN A 187 22.97 -28.32 5.87
N GLU A 188 21.64 -28.43 5.74
CA GLU A 188 20.98 -29.53 5.00
C GLU A 188 21.47 -29.60 3.54
N GLU A 189 21.61 -28.45 2.88
CA GLU A 189 22.16 -28.37 1.51
C GLU A 189 23.63 -28.81 1.47
N SER A 190 24.44 -28.36 2.42
CA SER A 190 25.86 -28.77 2.53
C SER A 190 25.99 -30.26 2.72
N ASP A 191 25.18 -30.85 3.59
CA ASP A 191 25.23 -32.29 3.86
C ASP A 191 24.75 -33.09 2.66
N ARG A 192 23.74 -32.62 1.94
CA ARG A 192 23.28 -33.19 0.68
C ARG A 192 24.38 -33.15 -0.40
N LEU A 193 25.04 -32.01 -0.55
CA LEU A 193 26.12 -31.86 -1.55
C LEU A 193 27.34 -32.75 -1.21
N ARG A 194 27.68 -32.89 0.06
CA ARG A 194 28.72 -33.81 0.51
C ARG A 194 28.37 -35.25 0.15
N GLY A 195 27.13 -35.67 0.43
CA GLY A 195 26.70 -37.03 0.06
C GLY A 195 26.77 -37.30 -1.45
N TRP A 196 26.45 -36.29 -2.28
CA TRP A 196 26.61 -36.41 -3.71
C TRP A 196 28.09 -36.50 -4.16
N LEU A 197 28.98 -35.72 -3.53
CA LEU A 197 30.43 -35.80 -3.80
C LEU A 197 31.00 -37.17 -3.44
N GLU A 198 30.65 -37.72 -2.26
CA GLU A 198 31.08 -39.06 -1.83
C GLU A 198 30.57 -40.14 -2.80
N ALA A 199 29.32 -40.02 -3.24
CA ALA A 199 28.77 -40.95 -4.24
C ALA A 199 29.49 -40.83 -5.58
N LEU A 200 29.84 -39.63 -6.05
CA LEU A 200 30.57 -39.39 -7.27
C LEU A 200 32.00 -39.91 -7.18
N GLU A 201 32.70 -39.68 -6.05
CA GLU A 201 34.03 -40.20 -5.79
C GLU A 201 34.04 -41.74 -5.71
N THR A 202 32.98 -42.36 -5.22
CA THR A 202 32.85 -43.81 -5.14
C THR A 202 32.67 -44.47 -6.51
N VAL A 203 31.92 -43.78 -7.39
CA VAL A 203 31.68 -44.26 -8.77
C VAL A 203 32.87 -43.96 -9.66
N ASP A 204 33.64 -42.87 -9.36
CA ASP A 204 34.80 -42.39 -10.15
C ASP A 204 34.55 -42.38 -11.68
N PRO A 205 33.51 -41.67 -12.14
CA PRO A 205 33.08 -41.75 -13.52
C PRO A 205 34.12 -41.14 -14.48
N SER A 206 34.41 -41.83 -15.55
CA SER A 206 35.30 -41.35 -16.60
C SER A 206 34.54 -40.53 -17.67
N PRO A 207 35.16 -39.52 -18.29
CA PRO A 207 34.50 -38.76 -19.36
C PRO A 207 34.07 -39.67 -20.53
N GLY A 208 32.74 -39.71 -20.78
CA GLY A 208 32.15 -40.51 -21.88
C GLY A 208 31.69 -41.92 -21.48
N GLU A 209 31.95 -42.37 -20.27
CA GLU A 209 31.55 -43.67 -19.74
C GLU A 209 30.03 -43.89 -19.77
N ASP A 210 29.25 -42.82 -19.56
CA ASP A 210 27.79 -42.85 -19.69
C ASP A 210 27.34 -43.31 -21.10
N ARG A 211 28.04 -42.87 -22.13
CA ARG A 211 27.75 -43.24 -23.51
C ARG A 211 28.20 -44.71 -23.80
N GLU A 212 29.35 -45.08 -23.26
CA GLU A 212 29.86 -46.44 -23.43
C GLU A 212 28.94 -47.45 -22.75
N LEU A 213 28.50 -47.16 -21.52
CA LEU A 213 27.55 -48.00 -20.79
C LEU A 213 26.16 -48.05 -21.47
N THR A 214 25.69 -46.95 -22.04
CA THR A 214 24.45 -46.95 -22.82
C THR A 214 24.53 -47.86 -24.04
N VAL A 215 25.60 -47.76 -24.83
CA VAL A 215 25.83 -48.61 -26.00
C VAL A 215 25.96 -50.08 -25.61
N GLU A 216 26.63 -50.38 -24.48
CA GLU A 216 26.78 -51.75 -24.03
C GLU A 216 25.44 -52.31 -23.48
N ALA A 217 24.62 -51.50 -22.81
CA ALA A 217 23.28 -51.89 -22.39
C ALA A 217 22.37 -52.22 -23.57
N GLU A 218 22.36 -51.38 -24.61
CA GLU A 218 21.61 -51.62 -25.85
C GLU A 218 22.11 -52.90 -26.57
N ARG A 219 23.42 -53.11 -26.57
CA ARG A 219 24.02 -54.34 -27.16
C ARG A 219 23.59 -55.59 -26.41
N LEU A 220 23.53 -55.54 -25.08
CA LEU A 220 23.09 -56.66 -24.26
C LEU A 220 21.61 -56.97 -24.42
N ASP A 221 20.75 -55.96 -24.46
CA ASP A 221 19.32 -56.10 -24.74
C ASP A 221 19.08 -56.76 -26.10
N HIS A 222 19.78 -56.28 -27.14
CA HIS A 222 19.68 -56.88 -28.45
C HIS A 222 20.29 -58.29 -28.51
N ALA A 223 21.27 -58.60 -27.67
CA ALA A 223 21.84 -59.99 -27.59
C ALA A 223 20.82 -60.92 -26.95
N GLU A 224 20.08 -60.50 -25.98
CA GLU A 224 19.04 -61.30 -25.33
C GLU A 224 17.85 -61.54 -26.27
N ASP A 225 17.39 -60.50 -26.98
CA ASP A 225 16.36 -60.64 -28.05
C ASP A 225 16.79 -61.62 -29.15
N ARG A 226 18.03 -61.54 -29.59
CA ARG A 226 18.60 -62.50 -30.60
C ARG A 226 18.67 -63.93 -30.07
N ARG A 227 18.99 -64.08 -28.78
CA ARG A 227 19.05 -65.41 -28.14
C ARG A 227 17.65 -66.01 -28.01
N LEU A 228 16.66 -65.18 -27.67
CA LEU A 228 15.25 -65.60 -27.62
C LEU A 228 14.71 -65.93 -28.99
N ALA A 229 15.03 -65.13 -30.02
CA ALA A 229 14.61 -65.36 -31.38
C ALA A 229 15.26 -66.64 -31.94
N ALA A 230 16.60 -66.86 -31.71
CA ALA A 230 17.30 -68.07 -32.09
C ALA A 230 16.77 -69.32 -31.37
N GLY A 231 16.42 -69.19 -30.08
CA GLY A 231 15.76 -70.21 -29.28
C GLY A 231 14.40 -70.65 -29.86
N THR A 232 13.61 -69.66 -30.23
CA THR A 232 12.28 -69.85 -30.83
C THR A 232 12.43 -70.53 -32.23
N ALA A 233 13.33 -70.01 -33.04
CA ALA A 233 13.65 -70.62 -34.39
C ALA A 233 14.10 -72.06 -34.25
N ARG A 234 15.03 -72.39 -33.33
CA ARG A 234 15.47 -73.74 -33.06
C ARG A 234 14.35 -74.66 -32.63
N THR A 235 13.47 -74.21 -31.72
CA THR A 235 12.33 -74.98 -31.25
C THR A 235 11.35 -75.25 -32.40
N ALA A 236 11.12 -74.30 -33.29
CA ALA A 236 10.25 -74.46 -34.47
C ALA A 236 10.86 -75.45 -35.52
N LEU A 237 12.18 -75.50 -35.58
CA LEU A 237 12.88 -76.40 -36.56
C LEU A 237 13.09 -77.82 -36.01
N VAL A 238 13.22 -78.02 -34.73
CA VAL A 238 13.51 -79.29 -34.08
C VAL A 238 12.27 -79.95 -33.47
N GLY A 239 11.16 -79.22 -33.42
CA GLY A 239 9.89 -79.68 -32.84
C GLY A 239 8.95 -80.38 -33.83
N GLN A 240 9.47 -81.05 -34.87
CA GLN A 240 8.73 -82.05 -35.63
C GLN A 240 9.26 -83.46 -35.34
#